data_b1926131bb6a50ca33185f946104f590
#
_entry.id   b1926131bb6a50ca33185f946104f590
#
_cell.length_a   1.000
_cell.length_b   1.000
_cell.length_c   1.000
_cell.angle_alpha   90.00
_cell.angle_beta   90.00
_cell.angle_gamma   90.00
#
_symmetry.space_group_name_H-M   'P 1'
#
loop_
_entity.id
_entity.type
_entity.pdbx_description
1 polymer ?
#
loop_
_entity_poly.entity_id
_entity_poly.type
_entity_poly.pdbx_seq_one_letter_code
_entity_poly.pdbx_strand_id
1 'polypeptide(L)'
;MARLRVVSPAAGDDRSKGYEDPVQLADLLHGLTRRFRRAQAEQLAPLGLTPAQERALRTIARSEDPLRMTELADRLGIVPRSLTTVIDALEEAGLVRREIDPRNRRAIRLHLTERGAAVRDDLREARRQAAEALFAPLTEDDRRTLAGLLLTLE
;
A
#
# COMPACT_ATOMS: atom_id res chain seq x y z
N MET A 1 -20.57 27.33 -17.77
CA MET A 1 -21.25 26.11 -17.24
C MET A 1 -21.22 25.04 -18.31
N ALA A 2 -20.20 24.20 -18.32
CA ALA A 2 -20.07 23.09 -19.26
C ALA A 2 -20.58 21.82 -18.57
N ARG A 3 -21.72 21.31 -19.06
CA ARG A 3 -22.28 20.03 -18.64
C ARG A 3 -21.39 18.92 -19.21
N LEU A 4 -20.67 18.21 -18.35
CA LEU A 4 -20.01 16.95 -18.69
C LEU A 4 -21.10 15.96 -19.16
N ARG A 5 -21.03 15.62 -20.44
CA ARG A 5 -21.83 14.54 -21.04
C ARG A 5 -21.26 13.23 -20.51
N VAL A 6 -21.98 12.58 -19.60
CA VAL A 6 -21.70 11.20 -19.21
C VAL A 6 -21.91 10.34 -20.45
N VAL A 7 -20.82 9.80 -20.98
CA VAL A 7 -20.87 8.80 -22.05
C VAL A 7 -21.35 7.50 -21.40
N SER A 8 -22.52 7.04 -21.82
CA SER A 8 -23.12 5.76 -21.41
C SER A 8 -22.18 4.61 -21.76
N PRO A 9 -21.85 3.69 -20.86
CA PRO A 9 -21.06 2.51 -21.20
C PRO A 9 -21.84 1.63 -22.16
N ALA A 10 -21.14 1.10 -23.16
CA ALA A 10 -21.67 0.17 -24.14
C ALA A 10 -22.29 -1.07 -23.48
N ALA A 11 -23.38 -1.54 -24.05
CA ALA A 11 -24.20 -2.65 -23.61
C ALA A 11 -23.39 -3.90 -23.24
N GLY A 12 -23.57 -4.40 -22.01
CA GLY A 12 -23.10 -5.73 -21.63
C GLY A 12 -22.64 -5.86 -20.18
N ASP A 13 -23.50 -5.88 -19.29
CA ASP A 13 -23.63 -6.81 -18.17
C ASP A 13 -24.62 -6.24 -17.13
N ASP A 14 -25.71 -6.96 -16.93
CA ASP A 14 -26.78 -6.63 -15.98
C ASP A 14 -26.32 -6.61 -14.50
N ARG A 15 -25.01 -6.74 -14.26
CA ARG A 15 -24.40 -6.73 -12.91
C ARG A 15 -24.31 -5.35 -12.27
N SER A 16 -24.49 -4.27 -13.02
CA SER A 16 -24.47 -2.91 -12.47
C SER A 16 -25.81 -2.44 -11.95
N LYS A 17 -26.90 -3.12 -12.31
CA LYS A 17 -28.23 -2.84 -11.77
C LYS A 17 -28.30 -3.30 -10.32
N GLY A 18 -28.23 -2.33 -9.40
CA GLY A 18 -28.34 -2.58 -7.96
C GLY A 18 -27.24 -1.97 -7.10
N TYR A 19 -26.18 -1.42 -7.71
CA TYR A 19 -25.10 -0.76 -6.96
C TYR A 19 -25.25 0.76 -6.83
N GLU A 20 -26.50 1.22 -6.78
CA GLU A 20 -26.81 2.64 -6.51
C GLU A 20 -26.76 2.96 -5.00
N ASP A 21 -26.81 1.94 -4.14
CA ASP A 21 -26.70 2.08 -2.69
C ASP A 21 -25.22 2.32 -2.29
N PRO A 22 -24.91 3.43 -1.59
CA PRO A 22 -23.58 3.72 -1.08
C PRO A 22 -22.97 2.59 -0.22
N VAL A 23 -23.79 1.83 0.51
CA VAL A 23 -23.34 0.70 1.32
C VAL A 23 -22.77 -0.41 0.44
N GLN A 24 -23.46 -0.73 -0.65
CA GLN A 24 -23.00 -1.74 -1.61
C GLN A 24 -21.71 -1.32 -2.32
N LEU A 25 -21.55 -0.04 -2.63
CA LEU A 25 -20.29 0.49 -3.16
C LEU A 25 -19.15 0.34 -2.16
N ALA A 26 -19.41 0.63 -0.88
CA ALA A 26 -18.41 0.42 0.18
C ALA A 26 -18.03 -1.05 0.31
N ASP A 27 -18.97 -1.99 0.23
CA ASP A 27 -18.71 -3.42 0.27
C ASP A 27 -17.88 -3.90 -0.93
N LEU A 28 -18.14 -3.38 -2.12
CA LEU A 28 -17.32 -3.66 -3.31
C LEU A 28 -15.87 -3.19 -3.11
N LEU A 29 -15.68 -1.96 -2.62
CA LEU A 29 -14.34 -1.43 -2.32
C LEU A 29 -13.60 -2.26 -1.28
N HIS A 30 -14.29 -2.68 -0.22
CA HIS A 30 -13.74 -3.58 0.79
C HIS A 30 -13.37 -4.95 0.19
N GLY A 31 -14.23 -5.50 -0.65
CA GLY A 31 -13.98 -6.76 -1.35
C GLY A 31 -12.75 -6.68 -2.27
N LEU A 32 -12.65 -5.63 -3.08
CA LEU A 32 -11.51 -5.39 -3.96
C LEU A 32 -10.22 -5.18 -3.17
N THR A 33 -10.27 -4.41 -2.08
CA THR A 33 -9.11 -4.18 -1.21
C THR A 33 -8.60 -5.50 -0.61
N ARG A 34 -9.50 -6.38 -0.14
CA ARG A 34 -9.12 -7.71 0.38
C ARG A 34 -8.49 -8.58 -0.70
N ARG A 35 -9.07 -8.62 -1.91
CA ARG A 35 -8.51 -9.39 -3.05
C ARG A 35 -7.12 -8.89 -3.42
N PHE A 36 -6.94 -7.58 -3.52
CA PHE A 36 -5.65 -6.97 -3.82
C PHE A 36 -4.59 -7.32 -2.77
N ARG A 37 -4.95 -7.18 -1.47
CA ARG A 37 -4.05 -7.52 -0.36
C ARG A 37 -3.68 -9.00 -0.35
N ARG A 38 -4.64 -9.88 -0.67
CA ARG A 38 -4.39 -11.32 -0.75
C ARG A 38 -3.43 -11.65 -1.90
N ALA A 39 -3.69 -11.14 -3.09
CA ALA A 39 -2.80 -11.35 -4.25
C ALA A 39 -1.39 -10.83 -3.98
N GLN A 40 -1.26 -9.67 -3.33
CA GLN A 40 0.03 -9.15 -2.90
C GLN A 40 0.70 -10.06 -1.87
N ALA A 41 -0.03 -10.54 -0.86
CA ALA A 41 0.52 -11.42 0.17
C ALA A 41 1.03 -12.75 -0.39
N GLU A 42 0.33 -13.33 -1.38
CA GLU A 42 0.75 -14.55 -2.06
C GLU A 42 2.10 -14.35 -2.81
N GLN A 43 2.29 -13.19 -3.43
CA GLN A 43 3.57 -12.83 -4.08
C GLN A 43 4.70 -12.58 -3.08
N LEU A 44 4.37 -12.16 -1.86
CA LEU A 44 5.35 -11.83 -0.82
C LEU A 44 5.64 -12.97 0.14
N ALA A 45 4.88 -14.06 0.09
CA ALA A 45 5.07 -15.22 0.94
C ALA A 45 6.53 -15.75 0.94
N PRO A 46 7.25 -15.77 -0.21
CA PRO A 46 8.65 -16.19 -0.25
C PRO A 46 9.61 -15.30 0.55
N LEU A 47 9.25 -14.04 0.81
CA LEU A 47 10.07 -13.10 1.57
C LEU A 47 9.94 -13.27 3.09
N GLY A 48 8.97 -14.08 3.55
CA GLY A 48 8.76 -14.38 4.96
C GLY A 48 8.37 -13.19 5.83
N LEU A 49 7.94 -12.07 5.23
CA LEU A 49 7.55 -10.87 5.95
C LEU A 49 6.09 -10.91 6.39
N THR A 50 5.84 -10.51 7.63
CA THR A 50 4.49 -10.24 8.09
C THR A 50 3.93 -8.95 7.46
N PRO A 51 2.60 -8.77 7.39
CA PRO A 51 1.99 -7.54 6.87
C PRO A 51 2.44 -6.27 7.61
N ALA A 52 2.75 -6.37 8.91
CA ALA A 52 3.26 -5.25 9.71
C ALA A 52 4.69 -4.89 9.31
N GLN A 53 5.55 -5.87 9.12
CA GLN A 53 6.94 -5.70 8.65
C GLN A 53 6.98 -5.12 7.24
N GLU A 54 6.18 -5.66 6.31
CA GLU A 54 6.04 -5.14 4.95
C GLU A 54 5.63 -3.66 4.95
N ARG A 55 4.61 -3.32 5.76
CA ARG A 55 4.11 -1.96 5.84
C ARG A 55 5.15 -1.00 6.43
N ALA A 56 5.90 -1.42 7.45
CA ALA A 56 6.97 -0.64 8.03
C ALA A 56 8.11 -0.42 7.03
N LEU A 57 8.61 -1.49 6.40
CA LEU A 57 9.67 -1.44 5.39
C LEU A 57 9.30 -0.50 4.24
N ARG A 58 8.08 -0.62 3.72
CA ARG A 58 7.57 0.25 2.65
C ARG A 58 7.47 1.71 3.07
N THR A 59 7.08 2.00 4.31
CA THR A 59 6.97 3.38 4.81
C THR A 59 8.36 4.01 4.97
N ILE A 60 9.34 3.26 5.49
CA ILE A 60 10.74 3.70 5.56
C ILE A 60 11.28 3.97 4.15
N ALA A 61 11.02 3.06 3.21
CA ALA A 61 11.49 3.15 1.84
C ALA A 61 10.96 4.33 1.01
N ARG A 62 9.80 4.87 1.39
CA ARG A 62 9.16 6.00 0.72
C ARG A 62 9.61 7.36 1.23
N SER A 63 10.32 7.37 2.34
CA SER A 63 10.81 8.61 2.94
C SER A 63 12.12 9.00 2.28
N GLU A 64 12.23 10.26 1.88
CA GLU A 64 13.48 10.83 1.34
C GLU A 64 14.55 10.88 2.42
N ASP A 65 14.14 11.24 3.65
CA ASP A 65 15.00 11.27 4.82
C ASP A 65 14.77 10.06 5.74
N PRO A 66 15.82 9.60 6.47
CA PRO A 66 15.68 8.54 7.45
C PRO A 66 14.68 8.89 8.54
N LEU A 67 13.63 8.08 8.70
CA LEU A 67 12.56 8.31 9.67
C LEU A 67 13.01 8.01 11.09
N ARG A 68 12.54 8.84 12.05
CA ARG A 68 12.61 8.49 13.46
C ARG A 68 11.56 7.44 13.81
N MET A 69 11.83 6.69 14.89
CA MET A 69 10.89 5.69 15.41
C MET A 69 9.50 6.27 15.69
N THR A 70 9.43 7.49 16.27
CA THR A 70 8.16 8.18 16.55
C THR A 70 7.40 8.54 15.27
N GLU A 71 8.11 9.10 14.28
CA GLU A 71 7.52 9.47 12.99
C GLU A 71 6.97 8.24 12.23
N LEU A 72 7.66 7.11 12.31
CA LEU A 72 7.18 5.87 11.72
C LEU A 72 5.95 5.32 12.44
N ALA A 73 5.92 5.38 13.77
CA ALA A 73 4.76 4.96 14.56
C ALA A 73 3.52 5.78 14.21
N ASP A 74 3.67 7.10 14.10
CA ASP A 74 2.60 8.04 13.75
C ASP A 74 2.07 7.75 12.33
N ARG A 75 2.97 7.59 11.33
CA ARG A 75 2.59 7.26 9.94
C ARG A 75 1.89 5.91 9.82
N LEU A 76 2.21 4.97 10.68
CA LEU A 76 1.61 3.65 10.70
C LEU A 76 0.32 3.59 11.52
N GLY A 77 0.07 4.59 12.37
CA GLY A 77 -1.08 4.61 13.30
C GLY A 77 -0.99 3.51 14.35
N ILE A 78 0.22 3.19 14.83
CA ILE A 78 0.45 2.15 15.85
C ILE A 78 1.20 2.72 17.05
N VAL A 79 1.02 2.08 18.21
CA VAL A 79 1.73 2.49 19.41
C VAL A 79 3.23 2.17 19.30
N PRO A 80 4.11 3.02 19.89
CA PRO A 80 5.57 2.85 19.78
C PRO A 80 6.09 1.48 20.22
N ARG A 81 5.48 0.89 21.25
CA ARG A 81 5.86 -0.45 21.74
C ARG A 81 5.67 -1.55 20.66
N SER A 82 4.55 -1.50 19.94
CA SER A 82 4.29 -2.45 18.84
C SER A 82 5.27 -2.23 17.67
N LEU A 83 5.62 -0.97 17.39
CA LEU A 83 6.61 -0.67 16.36
C LEU A 83 7.99 -1.24 16.71
N THR A 84 8.40 -1.17 17.99
CA THR A 84 9.70 -1.72 18.43
C THR A 84 9.86 -3.17 18.01
N THR A 85 8.86 -4.03 18.31
CA THR A 85 8.90 -5.45 17.93
C THR A 85 8.99 -5.65 16.41
N VAL A 86 8.29 -4.82 15.63
CA VAL A 86 8.33 -4.91 14.15
C VAL A 86 9.73 -4.53 13.63
N ILE A 87 10.33 -3.48 14.19
CA ILE A 87 11.65 -3.02 13.77
C ILE A 87 12.75 -3.95 14.25
N ASP A 88 12.64 -4.54 15.46
CA ASP A 88 13.57 -5.57 15.94
C ASP A 88 13.64 -6.72 14.95
N ALA A 89 12.50 -7.25 14.51
CA ALA A 89 12.46 -8.33 13.55
C ALA A 89 13.00 -7.93 12.15
N LEU A 90 12.79 -6.71 11.70
CA LEU A 90 13.38 -6.21 10.44
C LEU A 90 14.88 -6.02 10.55
N GLU A 91 15.40 -5.61 11.70
CA GLU A 91 16.82 -5.47 11.96
C GLU A 91 17.51 -6.84 12.08
N GLU A 92 16.89 -7.79 12.77
CA GLU A 92 17.35 -9.18 12.84
C GLU A 92 17.39 -9.84 11.45
N ALA A 93 16.41 -9.54 10.60
CA ALA A 93 16.41 -9.98 9.21
C ALA A 93 17.44 -9.24 8.32
N GLY A 94 18.14 -8.24 8.86
CA GLY A 94 19.13 -7.44 8.16
C GLY A 94 18.53 -6.52 7.08
N LEU A 95 17.27 -6.12 7.21
CA LEU A 95 16.57 -5.27 6.23
C LEU A 95 16.60 -3.79 6.61
N VAL A 96 16.70 -3.51 7.89
CA VAL A 96 16.74 -2.17 8.48
C VAL A 96 17.92 -2.10 9.44
N ARG A 97 18.50 -0.94 9.60
CA ARG A 97 19.48 -0.64 10.67
C ARG A 97 19.03 0.58 11.45
N ARG A 98 19.32 0.58 12.74
CA ARG A 98 19.15 1.71 13.63
C ARG A 98 20.41 2.55 13.69
N GLU A 99 20.24 3.86 13.69
CA GLU A 99 21.34 4.82 13.85
C GLU A 99 20.92 5.92 14.81
N ILE A 100 21.82 6.36 15.68
CA ILE A 100 21.57 7.51 16.57
C ILE A 100 21.46 8.77 15.72
N ASP A 101 20.40 9.55 15.91
CA ASP A 101 20.21 10.82 15.20
C ASP A 101 21.35 11.79 15.58
N PRO A 102 22.19 12.25 14.64
CA PRO A 102 23.32 13.15 14.94
C PRO A 102 22.86 14.49 15.55
N ARG A 103 21.63 14.89 15.30
CA ARG A 103 21.04 16.12 15.83
C ARG A 103 20.33 15.94 17.20
N ASN A 104 20.03 14.67 17.55
CA ASN A 104 19.35 14.35 18.81
C ASN A 104 19.75 12.95 19.28
N ARG A 105 20.71 12.86 20.18
CA ARG A 105 21.24 11.56 20.68
C ARG A 105 20.23 10.66 21.38
N ARG A 106 19.03 11.19 21.71
CA ARG A 106 17.93 10.40 22.28
C ARG A 106 17.00 9.82 21.21
N ALA A 107 17.16 10.23 19.95
CA ALA A 107 16.35 9.75 18.83
C ALA A 107 17.11 8.71 18.02
N ILE A 108 16.37 7.71 17.54
CA ILE A 108 16.86 6.67 16.64
C ILE A 108 16.28 6.94 15.26
N ARG A 109 17.13 6.92 14.24
CA ARG A 109 16.76 6.93 12.82
C ARG A 109 16.84 5.53 12.26
N LEU A 110 15.95 5.27 11.31
CA LEU A 110 15.82 4.00 10.62
C LEU A 110 16.30 4.16 9.18
N HIS A 111 17.21 3.27 8.80
CA HIS A 111 17.77 3.22 7.45
C HIS A 111 17.52 1.85 6.84
N LEU A 112 17.22 1.81 5.55
CA LEU A 112 17.31 0.55 4.81
C LEU A 112 18.75 0.12 4.66
N THR A 113 19.00 -1.19 4.78
CA THR A 113 20.24 -1.80 4.32
C THR A 113 20.19 -2.02 2.80
N GLU A 114 21.28 -2.45 2.18
CA GLU A 114 21.28 -2.89 0.77
C GLU A 114 20.28 -4.03 0.54
N ARG A 115 20.24 -5.00 1.47
CA ARG A 115 19.27 -6.10 1.44
C ARG A 115 17.84 -5.57 1.60
N GLY A 116 17.61 -4.60 2.49
CA GLY A 116 16.31 -3.95 2.65
C GLY A 116 15.86 -3.20 1.39
N ALA A 117 16.81 -2.58 0.67
CA ALA A 117 16.53 -1.93 -0.60
C ALA A 117 16.14 -2.95 -1.69
N ALA A 118 16.83 -4.08 -1.78
CA ALA A 118 16.47 -5.17 -2.70
C ALA A 118 15.05 -5.70 -2.40
N VAL A 119 14.75 -6.00 -1.14
CA VAL A 119 13.42 -6.47 -0.72
C VAL A 119 12.34 -5.41 -0.99
N ARG A 120 12.64 -4.10 -0.85
CA ARG A 120 11.72 -3.04 -1.27
C ARG A 120 11.35 -3.14 -2.75
N ASP A 121 12.30 -3.45 -3.60
CA ASP A 121 12.07 -3.55 -5.05
C ASP A 121 11.21 -4.78 -5.38
N ASP A 122 11.43 -5.91 -4.69
CA ASP A 122 10.57 -7.09 -4.76
C ASP A 122 9.14 -6.78 -4.30
N LEU A 123 8.99 -6.04 -3.19
CA LEU A 123 7.70 -5.57 -2.68
C LEU A 123 6.95 -4.68 -3.70
N ARG A 124 7.70 -3.82 -4.38
CA ARG A 124 7.14 -2.93 -5.41
C ARG A 124 6.67 -3.73 -6.62
N GLU A 125 7.46 -4.70 -7.05
CA GLU A 125 7.13 -5.57 -8.18
C GLU A 125 5.92 -6.45 -7.86
N ALA A 126 5.88 -7.09 -6.69
CA ALA A 126 4.72 -7.88 -6.26
C ALA A 126 3.42 -7.04 -6.24
N ARG A 127 3.52 -5.78 -5.77
CA ARG A 127 2.37 -4.87 -5.80
C ARG A 127 1.95 -4.52 -7.23
N ARG A 128 2.90 -4.30 -8.14
CA ARG A 128 2.64 -4.02 -9.55
C ARG A 128 1.89 -5.19 -10.20
N GLN A 129 2.39 -6.41 -10.01
CA GLN A 129 1.78 -7.62 -10.55
C GLN A 129 0.36 -7.85 -10.00
N ALA A 130 0.16 -7.68 -8.69
CA ALA A 130 -1.15 -7.78 -8.07
C ALA A 130 -2.14 -6.74 -8.62
N ALA A 131 -1.67 -5.51 -8.87
CA ALA A 131 -2.49 -4.46 -9.47
C ALA A 131 -2.83 -4.77 -10.93
N GLU A 132 -1.86 -5.21 -11.72
CA GLU A 132 -2.07 -5.61 -13.12
C GLU A 132 -3.10 -6.74 -13.22
N ALA A 133 -2.98 -7.77 -12.40
CA ALA A 133 -3.93 -8.88 -12.36
C ALA A 133 -5.34 -8.42 -11.93
N LEU A 134 -5.44 -7.51 -10.97
CA LEU A 134 -6.72 -6.98 -10.49
C LEU A 134 -7.44 -6.17 -11.58
N PHE A 135 -6.69 -5.34 -12.31
CA PHE A 135 -7.25 -4.42 -13.31
C PHE A 135 -7.18 -4.96 -14.74
N ALA A 136 -6.69 -6.19 -14.95
CA ALA A 136 -6.62 -6.82 -16.26
C ALA A 136 -7.98 -6.89 -17.00
N PRO A 137 -9.14 -7.11 -16.34
CA PRO A 137 -10.43 -7.12 -17.01
C PRO A 137 -10.90 -5.76 -17.52
N LEU A 138 -10.29 -4.65 -17.09
CA LEU A 138 -10.68 -3.29 -17.45
C LEU A 138 -9.94 -2.83 -18.71
N THR A 139 -10.67 -2.16 -19.59
CA THR A 139 -10.08 -1.43 -20.71
C THR A 139 -9.28 -0.21 -20.18
N GLU A 140 -8.50 0.41 -21.05
CA GLU A 140 -7.76 1.62 -20.68
C GLU A 140 -8.70 2.80 -20.32
N ASP A 141 -9.82 2.92 -21.02
CA ASP A 141 -10.83 3.93 -20.76
C ASP A 141 -11.57 3.68 -19.44
N ASP A 142 -11.89 2.43 -19.11
CA ASP A 142 -12.47 2.06 -17.82
C ASP A 142 -11.52 2.40 -16.67
N ARG A 143 -10.22 2.12 -16.83
CA ARG A 143 -9.21 2.47 -15.80
C ARG A 143 -9.09 3.98 -15.61
N ARG A 144 -9.16 4.77 -16.69
CA ARG A 144 -9.17 6.24 -16.63
C ARG A 144 -10.41 6.74 -15.91
N THR A 145 -11.58 6.20 -16.25
CA THR A 145 -12.86 6.54 -15.61
C THR A 145 -12.84 6.22 -14.13
N LEU A 146 -12.40 5.01 -13.76
CA LEU A 146 -12.27 4.58 -12.37
C LEU A 146 -11.32 5.49 -11.58
N ALA A 147 -10.16 5.83 -12.15
CA ALA A 147 -9.22 6.75 -11.51
C ALA A 147 -9.84 8.12 -11.26
N GLY A 148 -10.57 8.67 -12.24
CA GLY A 148 -11.29 9.93 -12.09
C GLY A 148 -12.33 9.90 -10.97
N LEU A 149 -13.10 8.82 -10.87
CA LEU A 149 -14.09 8.64 -9.80
C LEU A 149 -13.43 8.52 -8.41
N LEU A 150 -12.35 7.76 -8.30
CA LEU A 150 -11.63 7.61 -7.03
C LEU A 150 -11.01 8.93 -6.55
N LEU A 151 -10.48 9.75 -7.46
CA LEU A 151 -9.91 11.06 -7.13
C LEU A 151 -10.97 12.06 -6.63
N THR A 152 -12.25 11.88 -6.94
CA THR A 152 -13.32 12.74 -6.41
C THR A 152 -13.69 12.40 -4.97
N LEU A 153 -13.19 11.27 -4.44
CA LEU A 153 -13.47 10.81 -3.07
C LEU A 153 -12.33 11.13 -2.09
N GLU A 154 -11.20 11.66 -2.57
CA GLU A 154 -10.09 12.16 -1.74
C GLU A 154 -10.33 13.61 -1.29
#